data_82aef8f598fa19da71e50143cc7f2d54
#
_entry.id   82aef8f598fa19da71e50143cc7f2d54
#
_cell.length_a   1.000
_cell.length_b   1.000
_cell.length_c   1.000
_cell.angle_alpha   90.00
_cell.angle_beta   90.00
_cell.angle_gamma   90.00
#
_symmetry.space_group_name_H-M   'P 1'
#
loop_
_entity.id
_entity.type
_entity.pdbx_description
1 polymer ?
#
loop_
_entity_poly.entity_id
_entity_poly.type
_entity_poly.pdbx_seq_one_letter_code
_entity_poly.pdbx_strand_id
1 'polypeptide(L)'
;MHAKFAICLAALAFASGVGAQSASPTPPSTASQPPSTVVQLQAVTVRGEQPGPALWEVRRGDHVMWILGTMSPLPKHADWQWSDLERVLGRASELLEAPSARLRMSPSLFSRLTLQPSARLNPGGATLQGLLTPEMYARWRALRKQYLHDDDVYEYQRPIVVAEQLYSNALAASDLTPDIDVAGMVERLAHKHGVRVIGVRYELLVRKTPALSDGIDQEQQQGIACLDETMQLAEHDLPKLTQRANAWATGDMLTLQSLVQQTHYEPCVVAAINGDFEHQLAIPDLPKRIEDTWLQAADSALVRNRYTVAILSMQQLMEPDGYLAKLKSLGYQVRPPAGLEP
;
A
#
# COMPACT_ATOMS: atom_id res chain seq x y z
N MET A 1 6.54 1.70 -64.50
CA MET A 1 5.57 2.47 -65.30
C MET A 1 5.28 3.70 -64.47
N HIS A 2 5.93 4.83 -64.75
CA HIS A 2 5.51 5.98 -65.57
C HIS A 2 4.23 6.61 -64.97
N ALA A 3 4.10 7.89 -64.70
CA ALA A 3 4.73 9.13 -65.12
C ALA A 3 4.17 10.27 -64.20
N LYS A 4 4.92 11.25 -63.83
CA LYS A 4 5.19 12.58 -64.44
C LYS A 4 4.17 13.69 -64.08
N PHE A 5 4.71 14.73 -63.49
CA PHE A 5 4.78 16.15 -63.87
C PHE A 5 3.50 17.02 -63.81
N ALA A 6 3.56 18.13 -63.14
CA ALA A 6 3.59 19.44 -63.80
C ALA A 6 3.84 20.60 -62.81
N ILE A 7 4.82 21.41 -63.18
CA ILE A 7 5.22 22.73 -62.69
C ILE A 7 4.33 23.78 -63.36
N CYS A 8 3.92 24.82 -62.66
CA CYS A 8 3.56 26.09 -63.29
C CYS A 8 4.13 27.26 -62.48
N LEU A 9 5.04 27.97 -63.16
CA LEU A 9 5.57 29.32 -62.87
C LEU A 9 4.66 30.36 -63.54
N ALA A 10 4.47 31.52 -62.90
CA ALA A 10 4.33 32.87 -63.55
C ALA A 10 4.07 33.85 -62.42
N ALA A 11 4.73 34.88 -62.20
CA ALA A 11 5.38 35.99 -62.89
C ALA A 11 4.98 37.31 -62.18
N LEU A 12 5.99 38.07 -61.91
CA LEU A 12 6.09 39.42 -61.38
C LEU A 12 5.04 40.47 -61.81
N ALA A 13 4.69 41.35 -60.83
CA ALA A 13 4.41 42.78 -61.12
C ALA A 13 4.89 43.65 -59.95
N PHE A 14 5.78 44.58 -60.24
CA PHE A 14 6.24 45.67 -59.37
C PHE A 14 5.18 46.75 -59.26
N ALA A 15 4.92 47.23 -58.05
CA ALA A 15 4.33 48.56 -57.84
C ALA A 15 4.99 49.20 -56.61
N SER A 16 5.69 50.28 -56.89
CA SER A 16 6.32 51.16 -55.91
C SER A 16 5.24 52.03 -55.21
N GLY A 17 5.19 52.06 -53.90
CA GLY A 17 4.29 52.92 -53.10
C GLY A 17 4.99 53.41 -51.84
N VAL A 18 5.10 54.66 -51.77
CA VAL A 18 5.71 55.63 -50.84
C VAL A 18 5.38 55.30 -49.36
N GLY A 19 6.34 55.58 -48.50
CA GLY A 19 6.38 55.32 -47.09
C GLY A 19 5.35 56.00 -46.21
N ALA A 20 5.00 55.31 -45.14
CA ALA A 20 4.55 55.88 -43.89
C ALA A 20 5.23 55.08 -42.78
N GLN A 21 6.09 55.75 -42.04
CA GLN A 21 6.68 55.22 -40.81
C GLN A 21 5.58 55.12 -39.73
N SER A 22 5.07 53.93 -39.50
CA SER A 22 4.25 53.64 -38.33
C SER A 22 5.16 53.16 -37.22
N ALA A 23 5.20 53.91 -36.15
CA ALA A 23 5.88 53.53 -34.91
C ALA A 23 5.29 52.22 -34.37
N SER A 24 6.11 51.21 -34.24
CA SER A 24 5.75 49.96 -33.55
C SER A 24 5.49 50.22 -32.08
N PRO A 25 4.38 49.77 -31.52
CA PRO A 25 4.18 49.79 -30.07
C PRO A 25 5.16 48.80 -29.42
N THR A 26 5.93 49.28 -28.47
CA THR A 26 6.76 48.50 -27.56
C THR A 26 5.86 47.49 -26.85
N PRO A 27 6.16 46.19 -26.84
CA PRO A 27 5.39 45.24 -26.06
C PRO A 27 5.52 45.58 -24.58
N PRO A 28 4.43 45.44 -23.78
CA PRO A 28 4.51 45.69 -22.35
C PRO A 28 5.50 44.74 -21.74
N SER A 29 6.42 45.26 -20.96
CA SER A 29 7.38 44.52 -20.15
C SER A 29 6.61 43.53 -19.30
N THR A 30 6.81 42.23 -19.58
CA THR A 30 6.26 41.14 -18.77
C THR A 30 6.93 41.24 -17.39
N ALA A 31 6.19 41.82 -16.43
CA ALA A 31 6.62 41.77 -15.04
C ALA A 31 6.81 40.32 -14.68
N SER A 32 8.05 39.93 -14.41
CA SER A 32 8.39 38.61 -13.86
C SER A 32 7.64 38.44 -12.55
N GLN A 33 6.61 37.62 -12.53
CA GLN A 33 6.01 37.17 -11.28
C GLN A 33 7.11 36.51 -10.44
N PRO A 34 7.24 36.87 -9.17
CA PRO A 34 8.17 36.14 -8.29
C PRO A 34 7.77 34.66 -8.28
N PRO A 35 8.74 33.74 -8.24
CA PRO A 35 8.43 32.32 -8.15
C PRO A 35 7.54 32.09 -6.93
N SER A 36 6.33 31.61 -7.17
CA SER A 36 5.44 31.15 -6.10
C SER A 36 6.15 29.99 -5.41
N THR A 37 6.78 30.30 -4.28
CA THR A 37 7.32 29.26 -3.40
C THR A 37 6.09 28.51 -2.88
N VAL A 38 5.78 27.38 -3.48
CA VAL A 38 4.78 26.45 -2.93
C VAL A 38 5.39 25.96 -1.61
N VAL A 39 4.92 26.54 -0.52
CA VAL A 39 5.23 26.03 0.82
C VAL A 39 4.51 24.70 0.92
N GLN A 40 5.26 23.62 0.76
CA GLN A 40 4.76 22.28 0.98
C GLN A 40 4.56 22.13 2.49
N LEU A 41 3.32 22.28 2.94
CA LEU A 41 2.97 22.06 4.34
C LEU A 41 3.22 20.59 4.66
N GLN A 42 3.99 20.36 5.72
CA GLN A 42 4.25 19.02 6.21
C GLN A 42 2.94 18.43 6.78
N ALA A 43 2.53 17.28 6.29
CA ALA A 43 1.35 16.61 6.81
C ALA A 43 1.60 16.19 8.28
N VAL A 44 0.67 16.59 9.16
CA VAL A 44 0.73 16.28 10.60
C VAL A 44 -0.26 15.17 10.88
N THR A 45 0.15 14.16 11.68
CA THR A 45 -0.73 13.09 12.13
C THR A 45 -1.79 13.60 13.12
N VAL A 46 -3.00 13.04 13.00
CA VAL A 46 -4.06 13.30 13.99
C VAL A 46 -3.71 12.68 15.33
N ARG A 47 -4.14 13.34 16.41
CA ARG A 47 -3.90 12.91 17.79
C ARG A 47 -5.18 12.97 18.61
N GLY A 48 -5.21 12.22 19.72
CA GLY A 48 -6.37 12.14 20.60
C GLY A 48 -7.51 11.33 19.99
N GLU A 49 -8.70 11.49 20.55
CA GLU A 49 -9.88 10.70 20.19
C GLU A 49 -10.38 11.03 18.80
N GLN A 50 -10.54 10.00 17.96
CA GLN A 50 -10.97 10.07 16.58
C GLN A 50 -12.23 9.21 16.40
N PRO A 51 -13.09 9.54 15.38
CA PRO A 51 -14.31 8.75 15.11
C PRO A 51 -14.05 7.27 14.84
N GLY A 52 -12.86 6.93 14.35
CA GLY A 52 -12.49 5.58 14.00
C GLY A 52 -12.90 5.19 12.58
N PRO A 53 -12.57 3.95 12.18
CA PRO A 53 -12.81 3.49 10.82
C PRO A 53 -14.29 3.26 10.55
N ALA A 54 -14.70 3.59 9.33
CA ALA A 54 -16.06 3.37 8.86
C ALA A 54 -16.30 1.89 8.49
N LEU A 55 -17.57 1.46 8.55
CA LEU A 55 -17.99 0.09 8.27
C LEU A 55 -18.73 0.00 6.92
N TRP A 56 -18.39 -1.00 6.11
CA TRP A 56 -19.19 -1.42 4.95
C TRP A 56 -20.32 -2.32 5.39
N GLU A 57 -21.44 -2.28 4.69
CA GLU A 57 -22.56 -3.17 4.91
C GLU A 57 -22.78 -4.06 3.68
N VAL A 58 -22.80 -5.38 3.90
CA VAL A 58 -23.14 -6.40 2.88
C VAL A 58 -24.37 -7.13 3.35
N ARG A 59 -25.43 -7.20 2.51
CA ARG A 59 -26.70 -7.78 2.93
C ARG A 59 -27.41 -8.57 1.85
N ARG A 60 -28.24 -9.51 2.31
CA ARG A 60 -29.26 -10.21 1.54
C ARG A 60 -30.49 -10.43 2.43
N GLY A 61 -31.58 -9.75 2.09
CA GLY A 61 -32.77 -9.74 2.96
C GLY A 61 -32.46 -9.10 4.33
N ASP A 62 -32.70 -9.81 5.40
CA ASP A 62 -32.47 -9.38 6.79
C ASP A 62 -31.10 -9.88 7.35
N HIS A 63 -30.31 -10.57 6.55
CA HIS A 63 -28.96 -11.00 6.88
C HIS A 63 -27.96 -9.88 6.52
N VAL A 64 -27.14 -9.49 7.48
CA VAL A 64 -26.20 -8.37 7.34
C VAL A 64 -24.81 -8.76 7.85
N MET A 65 -23.81 -8.43 7.05
CA MET A 65 -22.40 -8.47 7.44
C MET A 65 -21.84 -7.05 7.42
N TRP A 66 -21.29 -6.60 8.54
CA TRP A 66 -20.49 -5.37 8.60
C TRP A 66 -19.03 -5.71 8.44
N ILE A 67 -18.34 -5.02 7.54
CA ILE A 67 -16.93 -5.26 7.25
C ILE A 67 -16.12 -4.04 7.69
N LEU A 68 -15.15 -4.29 8.58
CA LEU A 68 -14.15 -3.29 8.98
C LEU A 68 -12.95 -3.36 8.06
N GLY A 69 -12.55 -2.21 7.52
CA GLY A 69 -11.31 -2.07 6.78
C GLY A 69 -10.13 -1.79 7.70
N THR A 70 -9.13 -2.67 7.75
CA THR A 70 -7.87 -2.42 8.46
C THR A 70 -6.85 -1.75 7.56
N MET A 71 -5.94 -0.99 8.16
CA MET A 71 -4.85 -0.32 7.46
C MET A 71 -3.60 -0.22 8.33
N SER A 72 -2.45 -0.14 7.68
CA SER A 72 -1.14 0.17 8.27
C SER A 72 -0.33 0.98 7.24
N PRO A 73 0.53 1.93 7.65
CA PRO A 73 0.72 2.40 9.03
C PRO A 73 -0.42 3.32 9.51
N LEU A 74 -0.50 3.52 10.82
CA LEU A 74 -1.49 4.38 11.48
C LEU A 74 -0.85 5.45 12.36
N PRO A 75 -1.57 6.54 12.73
CA PRO A 75 -1.07 7.55 13.65
C PRO A 75 -0.78 6.94 15.01
N LYS A 76 0.43 7.17 15.54
CA LYS A 76 0.92 6.56 16.77
C LYS A 76 0.14 6.96 18.02
N HIS A 77 -0.44 8.17 18.03
CA HIS A 77 -1.08 8.78 19.19
C HIS A 77 -2.56 9.08 18.98
N ALA A 78 -3.23 8.36 18.08
CA ALA A 78 -4.67 8.45 17.90
C ALA A 78 -5.37 7.37 18.74
N ASP A 79 -6.44 7.78 19.43
CA ASP A 79 -7.40 6.89 20.07
C ASP A 79 -8.67 6.84 19.21
N TRP A 80 -9.26 5.67 19.06
CA TRP A 80 -10.44 5.51 18.22
C TRP A 80 -11.68 5.18 19.02
N GLN A 81 -12.81 5.79 18.64
CA GLN A 81 -14.12 5.43 19.16
C GLN A 81 -14.59 4.12 18.52
N TRP A 82 -14.76 3.10 19.33
CA TRP A 82 -15.22 1.78 18.88
C TRP A 82 -16.72 1.59 19.00
N SER A 83 -17.47 2.63 19.35
CA SER A 83 -18.91 2.58 19.67
C SER A 83 -19.76 1.94 18.56
N ASP A 84 -19.49 2.28 17.29
CA ASP A 84 -20.21 1.69 16.17
C ASP A 84 -19.86 0.22 15.96
N LEU A 85 -18.59 -0.14 16.08
CA LEU A 85 -18.14 -1.52 16.02
C LEU A 85 -18.68 -2.33 17.21
N GLU A 86 -18.60 -1.81 18.44
CA GLU A 86 -19.17 -2.48 19.63
C GLU A 86 -20.67 -2.70 19.49
N ARG A 87 -21.39 -1.74 18.93
CA ARG A 87 -22.83 -1.84 18.69
C ARG A 87 -23.17 -2.97 17.70
N VAL A 88 -22.40 -3.15 16.62
CA VAL A 88 -22.62 -4.23 15.66
C VAL A 88 -22.12 -5.58 16.19
N LEU A 89 -21.00 -5.62 16.93
CA LEU A 89 -20.52 -6.82 17.60
C LEU A 89 -21.50 -7.33 18.64
N GLY A 90 -22.16 -6.44 19.43
CA GLY A 90 -23.19 -6.82 20.40
C GLY A 90 -24.40 -7.54 19.80
N ARG A 91 -24.55 -7.55 18.47
CA ARG A 91 -25.61 -8.25 17.73
C ARG A 91 -25.10 -9.41 16.88
N ALA A 92 -23.80 -9.46 16.62
CA ALA A 92 -23.19 -10.42 15.73
C ALA A 92 -23.09 -11.81 16.38
N SER A 93 -23.25 -12.84 15.57
CA SER A 93 -23.04 -14.24 15.98
C SER A 93 -21.59 -14.68 15.74
N GLU A 94 -20.94 -14.10 14.72
CA GLU A 94 -19.59 -14.45 14.29
C GLU A 94 -18.82 -13.21 13.86
N LEU A 95 -17.50 -13.25 14.08
CA LEU A 95 -16.49 -12.38 13.47
C LEU A 95 -15.62 -13.23 12.54
N LEU A 96 -15.57 -12.87 11.26
CA LEU A 96 -14.64 -13.48 10.31
C LEU A 96 -13.32 -12.70 10.32
N GLU A 97 -12.22 -13.40 10.58
CA GLU A 97 -10.87 -12.83 10.45
C GLU A 97 -10.57 -12.44 9.00
N ALA A 98 -9.57 -11.57 8.84
CA ALA A 98 -9.03 -11.26 7.53
C ALA A 98 -8.52 -12.53 6.81
N PRO A 99 -8.60 -12.57 5.47
CA PRO A 99 -8.09 -13.71 4.70
C PRO A 99 -6.58 -13.87 4.92
N SER A 100 -6.14 -15.10 5.12
CA SER A 100 -4.74 -15.42 5.35
C SER A 100 -4.37 -16.78 4.80
N ALA A 101 -3.06 -17.03 4.62
CA ALA A 101 -2.52 -18.36 4.36
C ALA A 101 -1.83 -18.92 5.60
N ARG A 102 -2.01 -20.18 5.86
CA ARG A 102 -1.28 -20.92 6.88
C ARG A 102 -0.36 -21.94 6.26
N LEU A 103 0.93 -21.75 6.45
CA LEU A 103 1.93 -22.68 5.99
C LEU A 103 2.11 -23.81 6.98
N ARG A 104 1.93 -25.02 6.51
CA ARG A 104 2.33 -26.23 7.24
C ARG A 104 3.60 -26.78 6.62
N MET A 105 4.69 -26.73 7.36
CA MET A 105 5.97 -27.28 6.95
C MET A 105 6.55 -28.16 8.06
N SER A 106 7.49 -29.06 7.68
CA SER A 106 8.18 -29.88 8.68
C SER A 106 9.08 -28.99 9.57
N PRO A 107 9.29 -29.34 10.85
CA PRO A 107 10.20 -28.61 11.74
C PRO A 107 11.62 -28.47 11.19
N SER A 108 12.12 -29.48 10.47
CA SER A 108 13.43 -29.47 9.82
C SER A 108 13.51 -28.45 8.68
N LEU A 109 12.40 -28.20 7.99
CA LEU A 109 12.29 -27.21 6.93
C LEU A 109 12.24 -25.81 7.52
N PHE A 110 11.43 -25.61 8.57
CA PHE A 110 11.33 -24.35 9.30
C PHE A 110 12.68 -23.90 9.87
N SER A 111 13.43 -24.82 10.50
CA SER A 111 14.75 -24.47 11.09
C SER A 111 15.79 -24.08 10.05
N ARG A 112 15.72 -24.60 8.82
CA ARG A 112 16.62 -24.21 7.72
C ARG A 112 16.34 -22.79 7.21
N LEU A 113 15.09 -22.32 7.26
CA LEU A 113 14.68 -21.01 6.78
C LEU A 113 14.91 -19.89 7.82
N THR A 114 14.85 -20.22 9.13
CA THR A 114 14.81 -19.19 10.18
C THR A 114 16.10 -18.99 10.97
N LEU A 115 17.10 -19.88 10.87
CA LEU A 115 18.22 -19.92 11.81
C LEU A 115 19.58 -19.44 11.27
N GLN A 116 19.62 -18.60 10.23
CA GLN A 116 20.92 -18.05 9.82
C GLN A 116 21.08 -16.60 10.30
N PRO A 117 21.93 -16.33 11.31
CA PRO A 117 22.32 -14.97 11.70
C PRO A 117 22.98 -14.18 10.55
N SER A 118 23.60 -14.88 9.60
CA SER A 118 24.16 -14.33 8.36
C SER A 118 23.09 -13.77 7.39
N ALA A 119 21.79 -14.03 7.62
CA ALA A 119 20.73 -13.54 6.77
C ALA A 119 20.57 -11.99 6.78
N ARG A 120 21.15 -11.30 7.77
CA ARG A 120 21.08 -9.83 7.86
C ARG A 120 22.26 -9.12 7.18
N LEU A 121 23.36 -9.81 6.96
CA LEU A 121 24.59 -9.23 6.41
C LEU A 121 24.74 -9.57 4.92
N ASN A 122 25.37 -8.67 4.17
CA ASN A 122 25.73 -8.93 2.79
C ASN A 122 26.72 -10.09 2.70
N PRO A 123 26.56 -10.99 1.73
CA PRO A 123 27.51 -12.07 1.49
C PRO A 123 28.93 -11.53 1.23
N GLY A 124 29.94 -12.23 1.75
CA GLY A 124 31.33 -11.88 1.50
C GLY A 124 31.81 -10.54 2.08
N GLY A 125 31.03 -9.90 2.98
CA GLY A 125 31.36 -8.59 3.54
C GLY A 125 31.19 -7.43 2.56
N ALA A 126 30.40 -7.60 1.50
CA ALA A 126 30.07 -6.53 0.57
C ALA A 126 29.41 -5.36 1.29
N THR A 127 29.69 -4.14 0.83
CA THR A 127 29.09 -2.91 1.36
C THR A 127 27.98 -2.41 0.44
N LEU A 128 27.03 -1.64 0.97
CA LEU A 128 26.02 -0.97 0.15
C LEU A 128 26.66 -0.06 -0.91
N GLN A 129 27.78 0.58 -0.60
CA GLN A 129 28.53 1.36 -1.59
C GLN A 129 28.96 0.52 -2.81
N GLY A 130 29.32 -0.74 -2.60
CA GLY A 130 29.70 -1.65 -3.68
C GLY A 130 28.53 -2.28 -4.43
N LEU A 131 27.33 -2.28 -3.84
CA LEU A 131 26.12 -2.91 -4.39
C LEU A 131 25.21 -1.92 -5.12
N LEU A 132 25.17 -0.66 -4.69
CA LEU A 132 24.28 0.36 -5.22
C LEU A 132 24.95 1.17 -6.33
N THR A 133 24.16 1.76 -7.23
CA THR A 133 24.70 2.76 -8.15
C THR A 133 25.18 4.00 -7.39
N PRO A 134 26.10 4.80 -7.94
CA PRO A 134 26.56 6.03 -7.29
C PRO A 134 25.43 6.97 -6.88
N GLU A 135 24.39 7.08 -7.71
CA GLU A 135 23.20 7.92 -7.47
C GLU A 135 22.38 7.38 -6.31
N MET A 136 22.09 6.07 -6.31
CA MET A 136 21.36 5.42 -5.21
C MET A 136 22.13 5.53 -3.90
N TYR A 137 23.46 5.34 -3.94
CA TYR A 137 24.29 5.44 -2.75
C TYR A 137 24.34 6.86 -2.19
N ALA A 138 24.34 7.89 -3.04
CA ALA A 138 24.27 9.28 -2.60
C ALA A 138 22.94 9.58 -1.88
N ARG A 139 21.80 9.09 -2.42
CA ARG A 139 20.47 9.19 -1.78
C ARG A 139 20.44 8.43 -0.45
N TRP A 140 20.93 7.20 -0.46
CA TRP A 140 21.04 6.37 0.74
C TRP A 140 21.79 7.10 1.87
N ARG A 141 22.96 7.68 1.60
CA ARG A 141 23.74 8.41 2.60
C ARG A 141 22.97 9.60 3.19
N ALA A 142 22.22 10.32 2.37
CA ALA A 142 21.39 11.43 2.83
C ALA A 142 20.28 10.95 3.79
N LEU A 143 19.57 9.88 3.41
CA LEU A 143 18.50 9.30 4.20
C LEU A 143 19.01 8.59 5.47
N ARG A 144 20.16 7.90 5.38
CA ARG A 144 20.83 7.32 6.55
C ARG A 144 21.12 8.40 7.60
N LYS A 145 21.66 9.54 7.18
CA LYS A 145 21.93 10.67 8.07
C LYS A 145 20.64 11.24 8.66
N GLN A 146 19.59 11.31 7.88
CA GLN A 146 18.30 11.88 8.32
C GLN A 146 17.54 10.98 9.31
N TYR A 147 17.50 9.66 9.05
CA TYR A 147 16.63 8.73 9.77
C TYR A 147 17.34 7.69 10.62
N LEU A 148 18.65 7.42 10.37
CA LEU A 148 19.37 6.31 10.98
C LEU A 148 20.65 6.78 11.73
N HIS A 149 20.70 8.05 12.12
CA HIS A 149 21.79 8.65 12.91
C HIS A 149 23.18 8.49 12.29
N ASP A 150 23.27 8.29 10.96
CA ASP A 150 24.52 8.13 10.21
C ASP A 150 25.38 6.94 10.68
N ASP A 151 24.76 5.89 11.20
CA ASP A 151 25.46 4.71 11.71
C ASP A 151 25.99 3.83 10.56
N ASP A 152 27.29 3.55 10.60
CA ASP A 152 27.98 2.75 9.59
C ASP A 152 27.64 1.25 9.64
N VAL A 153 26.99 0.76 10.69
CA VAL A 153 26.56 -0.63 10.81
C VAL A 153 25.67 -1.07 9.65
N TYR A 154 24.89 -0.13 9.08
CA TYR A 154 24.00 -0.37 7.96
C TYR A 154 24.73 -0.64 6.63
N GLU A 155 26.00 -0.23 6.48
CA GLU A 155 26.76 -0.43 5.26
C GLU A 155 26.97 -1.90 4.90
N TYR A 156 27.02 -2.77 5.89
CA TYR A 156 27.26 -4.21 5.73
C TYR A 156 25.98 -5.05 5.74
N GLN A 157 24.84 -4.42 5.96
CA GLN A 157 23.56 -5.14 5.99
C GLN A 157 22.98 -5.31 4.58
N ARG A 158 22.17 -6.37 4.42
CA ARG A 158 21.44 -6.60 3.15
C ARG A 158 20.51 -5.44 2.83
N PRO A 159 20.34 -5.07 1.55
CA PRO A 159 19.48 -3.96 1.15
C PRO A 159 18.06 -4.06 1.70
N ILE A 160 17.47 -5.27 1.74
CA ILE A 160 16.12 -5.48 2.29
C ILE A 160 16.03 -5.18 3.80
N VAL A 161 17.07 -5.52 4.57
CA VAL A 161 17.13 -5.24 6.02
C VAL A 161 17.25 -3.74 6.26
N VAL A 162 18.03 -3.08 5.42
CA VAL A 162 18.22 -1.62 5.49
C VAL A 162 16.94 -0.89 5.06
N ALA A 163 16.23 -1.39 4.05
CA ALA A 163 14.93 -0.87 3.64
C ALA A 163 13.91 -0.94 4.80
N GLU A 164 13.85 -2.06 5.53
CA GLU A 164 13.00 -2.23 6.71
C GLU A 164 13.33 -1.18 7.80
N GLN A 165 14.61 -0.99 8.09
CA GLN A 165 15.05 -0.01 9.10
C GLN A 165 14.74 1.43 8.67
N LEU A 166 15.01 1.77 7.40
CA LEU A 166 14.69 3.07 6.84
C LEU A 166 13.19 3.34 6.90
N TYR A 167 12.37 2.39 6.47
CA TYR A 167 10.92 2.48 6.52
C TYR A 167 10.40 2.76 7.92
N SER A 168 10.80 1.91 8.89
CA SER A 168 10.35 2.04 10.28
C SER A 168 10.73 3.38 10.90
N ASN A 169 11.96 3.86 10.66
CA ASN A 169 12.42 5.14 11.21
C ASN A 169 11.79 6.34 10.48
N ALA A 170 11.57 6.27 9.18
CA ALA A 170 10.88 7.31 8.42
C ALA A 170 9.41 7.46 8.86
N LEU A 171 8.73 6.34 9.10
CA LEU A 171 7.38 6.34 9.69
C LEU A 171 7.38 6.97 11.09
N ALA A 172 8.31 6.54 11.96
CA ALA A 172 8.41 7.07 13.32
C ALA A 172 8.66 8.59 13.34
N ALA A 173 9.48 9.10 12.42
CA ALA A 173 9.72 10.52 12.24
C ALA A 173 8.47 11.31 11.79
N SER A 174 7.51 10.63 11.17
CA SER A 174 6.20 11.17 10.77
C SER A 174 5.08 10.85 11.75
N ASP A 175 5.41 10.41 12.96
CA ASP A 175 4.46 10.03 14.03
C ASP A 175 3.48 8.92 13.60
N LEU A 176 3.96 8.06 12.69
CA LEU A 176 3.26 6.87 12.23
C LEU A 176 3.89 5.60 12.82
N THR A 177 3.09 4.54 12.91
CA THR A 177 3.59 3.21 13.29
C THR A 177 2.87 2.10 12.54
N PRO A 178 3.59 1.03 12.12
CA PRO A 178 2.98 -0.17 11.58
C PRO A 178 2.50 -1.14 12.67
N ASP A 179 2.85 -0.89 13.95
CA ASP A 179 2.71 -1.86 15.04
C ASP A 179 1.30 -1.94 15.65
N ILE A 180 0.36 -1.10 15.17
CA ILE A 180 -1.01 -1.10 15.68
C ILE A 180 -1.78 -2.27 15.07
N ASP A 181 -2.04 -3.27 15.88
CA ASP A 181 -2.82 -4.46 15.53
C ASP A 181 -4.32 -4.19 15.67
N VAL A 182 -4.91 -3.55 14.64
CA VAL A 182 -6.35 -3.27 14.59
C VAL A 182 -7.16 -4.57 14.58
N ALA A 183 -6.73 -5.60 13.84
CA ALA A 183 -7.45 -6.87 13.78
C ALA A 183 -7.53 -7.52 15.17
N GLY A 184 -6.41 -7.61 15.88
CA GLY A 184 -6.40 -8.13 17.24
C GLY A 184 -7.19 -7.27 18.25
N MET A 185 -7.31 -5.94 18.01
CA MET A 185 -8.23 -5.10 18.80
C MET A 185 -9.67 -5.50 18.57
N VAL A 186 -10.08 -5.71 17.32
CA VAL A 186 -11.44 -6.15 16.96
C VAL A 186 -11.75 -7.53 17.52
N GLU A 187 -10.81 -8.45 17.46
CA GLU A 187 -10.95 -9.80 18.05
C GLU A 187 -11.16 -9.75 19.58
N ARG A 188 -10.39 -8.90 20.28
CA ARG A 188 -10.59 -8.70 21.72
C ARG A 188 -11.96 -8.14 22.04
N LEU A 189 -12.46 -7.19 21.25
CA LEU A 189 -13.83 -6.67 21.39
C LEU A 189 -14.88 -7.75 21.10
N ALA A 190 -14.68 -8.57 20.06
CA ALA A 190 -15.55 -9.70 19.76
C ALA A 190 -15.65 -10.68 20.93
N HIS A 191 -14.52 -11.05 21.52
CA HIS A 191 -14.49 -11.90 22.71
C HIS A 191 -15.21 -11.26 23.91
N LYS A 192 -15.03 -9.95 24.15
CA LYS A 192 -15.75 -9.21 25.20
C LYS A 192 -17.27 -9.29 25.04
N HIS A 193 -17.75 -9.29 23.80
CA HIS A 193 -19.18 -9.40 23.45
C HIS A 193 -19.68 -10.85 23.27
N GLY A 194 -18.82 -11.86 23.50
CA GLY A 194 -19.19 -13.27 23.33
C GLY A 194 -19.37 -13.71 21.89
N VAL A 195 -18.82 -12.95 20.92
CA VAL A 195 -18.89 -13.24 19.49
C VAL A 195 -17.83 -14.30 19.16
N ARG A 196 -18.23 -15.32 18.40
CA ARG A 196 -17.32 -16.37 17.96
C ARG A 196 -16.39 -15.88 16.85
N VAL A 197 -15.09 -15.95 17.06
CA VAL A 197 -14.08 -15.60 16.06
C VAL A 197 -13.81 -16.80 15.15
N ILE A 198 -13.91 -16.61 13.86
CA ILE A 198 -13.72 -17.63 12.82
C ILE A 198 -12.46 -17.27 12.02
N GLY A 199 -11.41 -18.07 12.20
CA GLY A 199 -10.18 -17.95 11.39
C GLY A 199 -10.43 -18.37 9.95
N VAL A 200 -10.17 -17.47 9.01
CA VAL A 200 -10.31 -17.74 7.57
C VAL A 200 -8.91 -17.91 6.98
N ARG A 201 -8.46 -19.16 6.92
CA ARG A 201 -7.09 -19.50 6.54
C ARG A 201 -7.06 -20.52 5.41
N TYR A 202 -6.36 -20.18 4.34
CA TYR A 202 -6.01 -21.15 3.32
C TYR A 202 -4.83 -22.00 3.82
N GLU A 203 -5.05 -23.30 4.00
CA GLU A 203 -4.03 -24.23 4.51
C GLU A 203 -3.12 -24.70 3.37
N LEU A 204 -1.83 -24.40 3.47
CA LEU A 204 -0.83 -24.76 2.50
C LEU A 204 0.18 -25.74 3.07
N LEU A 205 0.27 -26.92 2.46
CA LEU A 205 1.25 -27.94 2.84
C LEU A 205 2.51 -27.84 1.97
N VAL A 206 3.59 -27.32 2.54
CA VAL A 206 4.89 -27.25 1.88
C VAL A 206 5.67 -28.53 2.14
N ARG A 207 5.83 -29.35 1.11
CA ARG A 207 6.53 -30.65 1.18
C ARG A 207 7.99 -30.58 0.75
N LYS A 208 8.35 -29.62 -0.09
CA LYS A 208 9.71 -29.43 -0.61
C LYS A 208 10.05 -27.94 -0.63
N THR A 209 11.28 -27.58 -0.27
CA THR A 209 11.80 -26.28 -0.61
C THR A 209 12.19 -26.27 -2.08
N PRO A 210 11.89 -25.21 -2.83
CA PRO A 210 12.62 -24.91 -4.05
C PRO A 210 14.12 -24.88 -3.73
N ALA A 211 14.96 -25.24 -4.69
CA ALA A 211 16.39 -25.18 -4.51
C ALA A 211 16.82 -23.75 -4.20
N LEU A 212 17.30 -23.52 -2.99
CA LEU A 212 17.84 -22.23 -2.52
C LEU A 212 19.14 -21.81 -3.24
N SER A 213 19.61 -22.62 -4.21
CA SER A 213 20.92 -22.47 -4.81
C SER A 213 21.02 -21.37 -5.88
N ASP A 214 19.94 -21.00 -6.52
CA ASP A 214 19.97 -20.06 -7.67
C ASP A 214 19.47 -18.66 -7.34
N GLY A 215 19.13 -18.40 -6.07
CA GLY A 215 18.37 -17.20 -5.66
C GLY A 215 19.18 -16.07 -5.02
N ILE A 216 20.50 -16.24 -4.71
CA ILE A 216 21.25 -15.20 -3.96
C ILE A 216 21.35 -13.91 -4.75
N ASP A 217 21.64 -13.97 -6.04
CA ASP A 217 21.73 -12.79 -6.88
C ASP A 217 20.35 -12.16 -7.13
N GLN A 218 19.32 -12.98 -7.30
CA GLN A 218 17.95 -12.50 -7.47
C GLN A 218 17.42 -11.87 -6.18
N GLU A 219 17.63 -12.50 -5.02
CA GLU A 219 17.28 -11.96 -3.71
C GLU A 219 18.00 -10.62 -3.45
N GLN A 220 19.27 -10.51 -3.83
CA GLN A 220 20.02 -9.27 -3.70
C GLN A 220 19.45 -8.18 -4.60
N GLN A 221 19.12 -8.47 -5.86
CA GLN A 221 18.54 -7.50 -6.79
C GLN A 221 17.16 -7.04 -6.32
N GLN A 222 16.32 -7.95 -5.84
CA GLN A 222 15.01 -7.63 -5.26
C GLN A 222 15.18 -6.74 -4.01
N GLY A 223 16.15 -7.05 -3.16
CA GLY A 223 16.47 -6.22 -1.99
C GLY A 223 16.93 -4.81 -2.36
N ILE A 224 17.73 -4.66 -3.45
CA ILE A 224 18.15 -3.35 -3.97
C ILE A 224 16.94 -2.57 -4.52
N ALA A 225 16.09 -3.21 -5.29
CA ALA A 225 14.86 -2.58 -5.80
C ALA A 225 13.96 -2.13 -4.64
N CYS A 226 13.78 -2.97 -3.63
CA CYS A 226 13.02 -2.63 -2.43
C CYS A 226 13.62 -1.45 -1.66
N LEU A 227 14.93 -1.40 -1.54
CA LEU A 227 15.61 -0.25 -0.91
C LEU A 227 15.37 1.04 -1.72
N ASP A 228 15.44 0.98 -3.05
CA ASP A 228 15.17 2.15 -3.90
C ASP A 228 13.72 2.66 -3.74
N GLU A 229 12.74 1.78 -3.77
CA GLU A 229 11.34 2.12 -3.53
C GLU A 229 11.14 2.74 -2.13
N THR A 230 11.80 2.17 -1.11
CA THR A 230 11.73 2.70 0.26
C THR A 230 12.38 4.08 0.37
N MET A 231 13.48 4.31 -0.34
CA MET A 231 14.09 5.63 -0.41
C MET A 231 13.16 6.65 -1.09
N GLN A 232 12.50 6.28 -2.20
CA GLN A 232 11.51 7.14 -2.87
C GLN A 232 10.34 7.47 -1.93
N LEU A 233 9.85 6.50 -1.18
CA LEU A 233 8.81 6.72 -0.18
C LEU A 233 9.28 7.73 0.89
N ALA A 234 10.45 7.52 1.45
CA ALA A 234 10.99 8.40 2.50
C ALA A 234 11.25 9.83 2.01
N GLU A 235 11.58 9.99 0.72
CA GLU A 235 11.84 11.29 0.09
C GLU A 235 10.53 12.03 -0.30
N HIS A 236 9.50 11.31 -0.74
CA HIS A 236 8.39 11.95 -1.47
C HIS A 236 6.99 11.56 -0.99
N ASP A 237 6.79 10.37 -0.43
CA ASP A 237 5.44 9.84 -0.20
C ASP A 237 4.99 9.80 1.28
N LEU A 238 5.87 10.11 2.23
CA LEU A 238 5.49 10.20 3.66
C LEU A 238 4.28 11.11 3.92
N PRO A 239 4.16 12.30 3.27
CA PRO A 239 2.98 13.14 3.46
C PRO A 239 1.68 12.47 3.02
N LYS A 240 1.69 11.71 1.91
CA LYS A 240 0.53 10.96 1.42
C LYS A 240 0.17 9.81 2.37
N LEU A 241 1.18 9.10 2.90
CA LEU A 241 0.95 8.07 3.92
C LEU A 241 0.32 8.66 5.18
N THR A 242 0.79 9.82 5.63
CA THR A 242 0.22 10.52 6.78
C THR A 242 -1.24 10.93 6.51
N GLN A 243 -1.54 11.49 5.33
CA GLN A 243 -2.91 11.84 4.95
C GLN A 243 -3.82 10.62 4.91
N ARG A 244 -3.33 9.50 4.35
CA ARG A 244 -4.08 8.23 4.31
C ARG A 244 -4.36 7.69 5.71
N ALA A 245 -3.36 7.70 6.60
CA ALA A 245 -3.50 7.27 7.98
C ALA A 245 -4.50 8.14 8.74
N ASN A 246 -4.44 9.45 8.55
CA ASN A 246 -5.38 10.40 9.15
C ASN A 246 -6.80 10.18 8.62
N ALA A 247 -6.98 10.01 7.30
CA ALA A 247 -8.28 9.79 6.68
C ALA A 247 -8.96 8.51 7.23
N TRP A 248 -8.18 7.44 7.42
CA TRP A 248 -8.68 6.22 8.04
C TRP A 248 -9.10 6.46 9.51
N ALA A 249 -8.26 7.12 10.28
CA ALA A 249 -8.50 7.39 11.70
C ALA A 249 -9.74 8.27 11.92
N THR A 250 -9.99 9.22 11.02
CA THR A 250 -11.13 10.16 11.09
C THR A 250 -12.38 9.67 10.37
N GLY A 251 -12.31 8.51 9.65
CA GLY A 251 -13.43 8.02 8.83
C GLY A 251 -13.67 8.83 7.55
N ASP A 252 -12.70 9.63 7.11
CA ASP A 252 -12.79 10.39 5.84
C ASP A 252 -12.56 9.47 4.64
N MET A 253 -13.65 8.83 4.22
CA MET A 253 -13.62 7.81 3.18
C MET A 253 -13.36 8.38 1.79
N LEU A 254 -13.74 9.63 1.50
CA LEU A 254 -13.49 10.26 0.20
C LEU A 254 -11.98 10.51 -0.01
N THR A 255 -11.34 11.11 0.97
CA THR A 255 -9.89 11.31 0.95
C THR A 255 -9.17 9.97 0.87
N LEU A 256 -9.60 8.99 1.67
CA LEU A 256 -8.99 7.66 1.68
C LEU A 256 -9.08 6.97 0.32
N GLN A 257 -10.25 6.98 -0.34
CA GLN A 257 -10.46 6.40 -1.67
C GLN A 257 -9.52 7.03 -2.71
N SER A 258 -9.42 8.36 -2.71
CA SER A 258 -8.55 9.07 -3.66
C SER A 258 -7.07 8.73 -3.49
N LEU A 259 -6.63 8.53 -2.26
CA LEU A 259 -5.25 8.20 -1.94
C LEU A 259 -4.92 6.71 -2.20
N VAL A 260 -5.83 5.79 -1.90
CA VAL A 260 -5.63 4.35 -2.17
C VAL A 260 -5.53 4.09 -3.67
N GLN A 261 -6.31 4.77 -4.50
CA GLN A 261 -6.22 4.63 -5.97
C GLN A 261 -4.90 5.16 -6.55
N GLN A 262 -4.25 6.12 -5.88
CA GLN A 262 -2.98 6.70 -6.31
C GLN A 262 -1.74 5.93 -5.83
N THR A 263 -1.90 5.08 -4.83
CA THR A 263 -0.80 4.36 -4.21
C THR A 263 -1.04 2.86 -4.31
N HIS A 264 -0.52 2.22 -5.35
CA HIS A 264 -0.37 0.76 -5.40
C HIS A 264 0.74 0.28 -4.44
N TYR A 265 0.88 0.98 -3.33
CA TYR A 265 2.02 0.82 -2.46
C TYR A 265 1.69 -0.09 -1.27
N GLU A 266 1.84 -1.37 -1.48
CA GLU A 266 2.24 -2.23 -0.37
C GLU A 266 3.76 -2.04 -0.23
N PRO A 267 4.29 -1.61 0.94
CA PRO A 267 5.73 -1.47 1.06
C PRO A 267 6.39 -2.78 0.61
N CYS A 268 7.36 -2.70 -0.27
CA CYS A 268 8.13 -3.86 -0.72
C CYS A 268 8.67 -4.67 0.46
N VAL A 269 8.92 -4.02 1.59
CA VAL A 269 9.29 -4.64 2.86
C VAL A 269 8.18 -5.55 3.38
N VAL A 270 6.91 -5.12 3.30
CA VAL A 270 5.76 -5.95 3.70
C VAL A 270 5.50 -7.02 2.64
N ALA A 271 5.62 -6.66 1.36
CA ALA A 271 5.52 -7.59 0.25
C ALA A 271 6.65 -8.64 0.27
N ALA A 272 7.89 -8.24 0.62
CA ALA A 272 9.00 -9.19 0.76
C ALA A 272 8.80 -10.17 1.93
N ILE A 273 8.22 -9.71 3.04
CA ILE A 273 7.87 -10.61 4.15
C ILE A 273 6.73 -11.55 3.76
N ASN A 274 5.79 -11.09 2.93
CA ASN A 274 4.58 -11.83 2.55
C ASN A 274 4.65 -12.42 1.13
N GLY A 275 5.24 -11.73 0.15
CA GLY A 275 5.17 -12.05 -1.27
C GLY A 275 6.34 -12.84 -1.81
N ASP A 276 7.56 -12.69 -1.29
CA ASP A 276 8.69 -13.53 -1.67
C ASP A 276 8.44 -15.00 -1.33
N PHE A 277 7.64 -15.25 -0.30
CA PHE A 277 7.24 -16.59 0.06
C PHE A 277 6.30 -17.22 -0.98
N GLU A 278 5.45 -16.45 -1.64
CA GLU A 278 4.58 -16.92 -2.73
C GLU A 278 5.40 -17.28 -3.97
N HIS A 279 6.33 -16.42 -4.37
CA HIS A 279 7.23 -16.68 -5.50
C HIS A 279 8.19 -17.84 -5.21
N GLN A 280 8.74 -17.91 -3.99
CA GLN A 280 9.63 -19.01 -3.58
C GLN A 280 8.92 -20.36 -3.48
N LEU A 281 7.64 -20.38 -3.11
CA LEU A 281 6.86 -21.60 -3.03
C LEU A 281 6.30 -22.03 -4.38
N ALA A 282 6.41 -21.20 -5.42
CA ALA A 282 5.91 -21.47 -6.76
C ALA A 282 4.46 -22.00 -6.76
N ILE A 283 3.58 -21.35 -5.95
CA ILE A 283 2.18 -21.76 -5.84
C ILE A 283 1.37 -20.86 -6.78
N PRO A 284 0.90 -21.41 -7.89
CA PRO A 284 0.08 -20.65 -8.81
C PRO A 284 -1.21 -20.20 -8.10
N ASP A 285 -1.60 -18.96 -8.31
CA ASP A 285 -2.89 -18.39 -7.89
C ASP A 285 -3.14 -18.41 -6.37
N LEU A 286 -2.09 -18.36 -5.52
CA LEU A 286 -2.27 -18.35 -4.06
C LEU A 286 -3.14 -17.17 -3.59
N PRO A 287 -2.96 -15.92 -4.04
CA PRO A 287 -3.84 -14.80 -3.67
C PRO A 287 -5.31 -15.10 -3.98
N LYS A 288 -5.58 -15.65 -5.17
CA LYS A 288 -6.94 -16.03 -5.57
C LYS A 288 -7.53 -17.14 -4.68
N ARG A 289 -6.74 -18.13 -4.29
CA ARG A 289 -7.20 -19.21 -3.41
C ARG A 289 -7.51 -18.71 -2.00
N ILE A 290 -6.72 -17.77 -1.49
CA ILE A 290 -6.96 -17.11 -0.20
C ILE A 290 -8.26 -16.32 -0.29
N GLU A 291 -8.44 -15.55 -1.36
CA GLU A 291 -9.67 -14.78 -1.61
C GLU A 291 -10.91 -15.69 -1.72
N ASP A 292 -10.85 -16.74 -2.55
CA ASP A 292 -11.94 -17.70 -2.72
C ASP A 292 -12.32 -18.36 -1.37
N THR A 293 -11.32 -18.66 -0.52
CA THR A 293 -11.55 -19.23 0.81
C THR A 293 -12.33 -18.24 1.70
N TRP A 294 -11.96 -16.97 1.68
CA TRP A 294 -12.65 -15.95 2.47
C TRP A 294 -14.07 -15.68 1.93
N LEU A 295 -14.25 -15.59 0.62
CA LEU A 295 -15.57 -15.39 -0.01
C LEU A 295 -16.52 -16.55 0.32
N GLN A 296 -16.05 -17.78 0.32
CA GLN A 296 -16.82 -18.95 0.71
C GLN A 296 -17.24 -18.90 2.19
N ALA A 297 -16.33 -18.47 3.07
CA ALA A 297 -16.62 -18.29 4.49
C ALA A 297 -17.66 -17.18 4.71
N ALA A 298 -17.51 -16.05 3.98
CA ALA A 298 -18.44 -14.92 4.05
C ALA A 298 -19.83 -15.28 3.55
N ASP A 299 -19.95 -15.95 2.40
CA ASP A 299 -21.23 -16.45 1.88
C ASP A 299 -21.89 -17.39 2.89
N SER A 300 -21.14 -18.35 3.42
CA SER A 300 -21.64 -19.29 4.43
C SER A 300 -22.10 -18.60 5.71
N ALA A 301 -21.38 -17.57 6.17
CA ALA A 301 -21.75 -16.81 7.35
C ALA A 301 -23.02 -15.96 7.12
N LEU A 302 -23.13 -15.31 5.96
CA LEU A 302 -24.30 -14.54 5.55
C LEU A 302 -25.56 -15.38 5.37
N VAL A 303 -25.42 -16.63 4.94
CA VAL A 303 -26.56 -17.57 4.86
C VAL A 303 -27.00 -18.03 6.26
N ARG A 304 -26.04 -18.29 7.15
CA ARG A 304 -26.27 -18.92 8.45
C ARG A 304 -26.71 -17.95 9.54
N ASN A 305 -26.14 -16.74 9.54
CA ASN A 305 -26.29 -15.78 10.62
C ASN A 305 -27.06 -14.55 10.15
N ARG A 306 -27.94 -14.04 11.01
CA ARG A 306 -28.62 -12.76 10.74
C ARG A 306 -27.65 -11.58 10.77
N TYR A 307 -26.65 -11.62 11.67
CA TYR A 307 -25.65 -10.58 11.85
C TYR A 307 -24.24 -11.17 11.96
N THR A 308 -23.33 -10.66 11.18
CA THR A 308 -21.92 -11.07 11.13
C THR A 308 -21.05 -9.81 11.09
N VAL A 309 -19.85 -9.88 11.64
CA VAL A 309 -18.80 -8.88 11.44
C VAL A 309 -17.65 -9.56 10.71
N ALA A 310 -16.94 -8.82 9.88
CA ALA A 310 -15.77 -9.33 9.16
C ALA A 310 -14.66 -8.29 9.09
N ILE A 311 -13.43 -8.74 8.86
CA ILE A 311 -12.25 -7.90 8.69
C ILE A 311 -11.70 -8.12 7.28
N LEU A 312 -11.39 -7.02 6.59
CA LEU A 312 -10.59 -6.98 5.35
C LEU A 312 -9.59 -5.83 5.44
N SER A 313 -8.53 -5.85 4.63
CA SER A 313 -7.71 -4.65 4.50
C SER A 313 -8.43 -3.58 3.68
N MET A 314 -8.08 -2.31 3.90
CA MET A 314 -8.62 -1.21 3.08
C MET A 314 -8.32 -1.39 1.60
N GLN A 315 -7.14 -1.94 1.26
CA GLN A 315 -6.77 -2.26 -0.10
C GLN A 315 -7.74 -3.28 -0.71
N GLN A 316 -8.02 -4.38 -0.01
CA GLN A 316 -8.97 -5.42 -0.45
C GLN A 316 -10.40 -4.89 -0.62
N LEU A 317 -10.82 -3.93 0.23
CA LEU A 317 -12.14 -3.31 0.14
C LEU A 317 -12.26 -2.33 -1.02
N MET A 318 -11.17 -1.66 -1.38
CA MET A 318 -11.15 -0.63 -2.43
C MET A 318 -10.76 -1.16 -3.80
N GLU A 319 -10.37 -2.44 -3.91
CA GLU A 319 -10.03 -3.07 -5.18
C GLU A 319 -11.29 -3.20 -6.07
N PRO A 320 -11.28 -2.65 -7.32
CA PRO A 320 -12.48 -2.58 -8.16
C PRO A 320 -13.10 -3.96 -8.46
N ASP A 321 -12.27 -4.98 -8.72
CA ASP A 321 -12.69 -6.35 -9.00
C ASP A 321 -12.48 -7.31 -7.83
N GLY A 322 -12.27 -6.75 -6.62
CA GLY A 322 -11.95 -7.46 -5.39
C GLY A 322 -13.16 -8.06 -4.68
N TYR A 323 -13.01 -8.22 -3.39
CA TYR A 323 -13.97 -8.90 -2.51
C TYR A 323 -15.41 -8.36 -2.60
N LEU A 324 -15.57 -7.02 -2.57
CA LEU A 324 -16.91 -6.40 -2.61
C LEU A 324 -17.58 -6.59 -3.97
N ALA A 325 -16.85 -6.50 -5.07
CA ALA A 325 -17.38 -6.76 -6.41
C ALA A 325 -17.84 -8.22 -6.56
N LYS A 326 -17.07 -9.16 -6.03
CA LYS A 326 -17.41 -10.58 -6.03
C LYS A 326 -18.62 -10.90 -5.14
N LEU A 327 -18.76 -10.25 -3.98
CA LEU A 327 -19.98 -10.36 -3.17
C LEU A 327 -21.19 -9.78 -3.91
N LYS A 328 -21.06 -8.65 -4.62
CA LYS A 328 -22.12 -8.13 -5.51
C LYS A 328 -22.53 -9.16 -6.58
N SER A 329 -21.56 -9.83 -7.22
CA SER A 329 -21.82 -10.85 -8.25
C SER A 329 -22.52 -12.10 -7.70
N LEU A 330 -22.36 -12.40 -6.41
CA LEU A 330 -23.09 -13.45 -5.68
C LEU A 330 -24.51 -13.02 -5.27
N GLY A 331 -24.93 -11.80 -5.65
CA GLY A 331 -26.28 -11.27 -5.40
C GLY A 331 -26.46 -10.58 -4.05
N TYR A 332 -25.37 -10.21 -3.38
CA TYR A 332 -25.40 -9.38 -2.18
C TYR A 332 -25.49 -7.90 -2.53
N GLN A 333 -26.24 -7.15 -1.75
CA GLN A 333 -26.24 -5.68 -1.79
C GLN A 333 -25.06 -5.19 -0.94
N VAL A 334 -24.18 -4.40 -1.54
CA VAL A 334 -23.05 -3.77 -0.85
C VAL A 334 -23.31 -2.29 -0.71
N ARG A 335 -23.29 -1.79 0.52
CA ARG A 335 -23.42 -0.37 0.85
C ARG A 335 -22.11 0.12 1.43
N PRO A 336 -21.46 1.06 0.77
CA PRO A 336 -20.26 1.68 1.32
C PRO A 336 -20.61 2.54 2.55
N PRO A 337 -19.60 2.91 3.36
CA PRO A 337 -19.78 3.91 4.41
C PRO A 337 -20.23 5.25 3.86
N ALA A 338 -20.75 6.10 4.74
CA ALA A 338 -21.13 7.46 4.38
C ALA A 338 -19.97 8.22 3.74
N GLY A 339 -20.26 8.97 2.68
CA GLY A 339 -19.27 9.72 1.90
C GLY A 339 -18.79 8.99 0.64
N LEU A 340 -18.97 7.68 0.51
CA LEU A 340 -18.72 6.95 -0.74
C LEU A 340 -20.03 6.70 -1.48
N GLU A 341 -19.99 6.80 -2.81
CA GLU A 341 -21.12 6.39 -3.64
C GLU A 341 -21.21 4.85 -3.73
N PRO A 342 -22.44 4.28 -3.86
CA PRO A 342 -22.65 2.83 -3.92
C PRO A 342 -22.07 2.17 -5.17
#